data_0314e280e9b90aa6efa729aa1bdc4db0
#
_entry.id   0314e280e9b90aa6efa729aa1bdc4db0
#
_cell.length_a   1.000
_cell.length_b   1.000
_cell.length_c   1.000
_cell.angle_alpha   90.00
_cell.angle_beta   90.00
_cell.angle_gamma   90.00
#
_symmetry.space_group_name_H-M   'P 1'
#
loop_
_entity.id
_entity.type
_entity.pdbx_description
1 polymer ?
#
loop_
_entity_poly.entity_id
_entity_poly.type
_entity_poly.pdbx_seq_one_letter_code
_entity_poly.pdbx_strand_id
1 'polypeptide(L)'
;MNRKSFLVFSIGEKRFALPSEDVFRVSPAAELLEVPEAPGFIRGVVNLGGEPVPVADLRKKEGLSFREMELSDRFVFFRSGGTLCGVLAESVEGVLDLVPETVPFSSLLVRQGDPLPGTVRVAYGEESGAILIRSPENLLSLTEEELLCLEPVMSARREAL
;
A
#
# COMPACT_ATOMS: atom_id res chain seq x y z
N MET A 1 -11.58 11.34 -22.59
CA MET A 1 -10.51 10.62 -21.90
C MET A 1 -10.40 11.11 -20.46
N ASN A 2 -10.60 10.21 -19.50
CA ASN A 2 -10.64 10.57 -18.10
C ASN A 2 -9.27 10.43 -17.45
N ARG A 3 -8.47 11.49 -17.59
CA ARG A 3 -7.22 11.56 -16.83
C ARG A 3 -7.54 11.88 -15.37
N LYS A 4 -6.92 11.15 -14.47
CA LYS A 4 -7.02 11.37 -13.04
C LYS A 4 -5.63 11.42 -12.43
N SER A 5 -5.52 12.11 -11.31
CA SER A 5 -4.26 12.22 -10.57
C SER A 5 -4.08 11.04 -9.62
N PHE A 6 -2.93 10.44 -9.68
CA PHE A 6 -2.57 9.29 -8.82
C PHE A 6 -1.20 9.51 -8.22
N LEU A 7 -1.03 9.08 -6.97
CA LEU A 7 0.30 8.94 -6.40
C LEU A 7 0.86 7.59 -6.84
N VAL A 8 2.02 7.61 -7.47
CA VAL A 8 2.67 6.41 -8.00
C VAL A 8 3.88 6.07 -7.13
N PHE A 9 3.95 4.82 -6.69
CA PHE A 9 5.03 4.33 -5.84
C PHE A 9 5.36 2.88 -6.20
N SER A 10 6.52 2.43 -5.72
CA SER A 10 7.01 1.08 -6.05
C SER A 10 7.24 0.25 -4.80
N ILE A 11 6.91 -1.03 -4.91
CA ILE A 11 7.25 -2.07 -3.94
C ILE A 11 7.93 -3.18 -4.75
N GLY A 12 9.25 -3.34 -4.56
CA GLY A 12 10.04 -4.19 -5.42
C GLY A 12 10.01 -3.65 -6.85
N GLU A 13 9.76 -4.53 -7.80
CA GLU A 13 9.66 -4.15 -9.22
C GLU A 13 8.25 -3.75 -9.63
N LYS A 14 7.29 -3.86 -8.72
CA LYS A 14 5.90 -3.52 -9.01
C LYS A 14 5.62 -2.05 -8.73
N ARG A 15 4.91 -1.42 -9.65
CA ARG A 15 4.48 -0.04 -9.51
C ARG A 15 2.99 0.00 -9.22
N PHE A 16 2.62 0.82 -8.24
CA PHE A 16 1.24 0.98 -7.78
C PHE A 16 0.82 2.43 -7.89
N ALA A 17 -0.46 2.65 -8.03
CA ALA A 17 -1.04 3.99 -8.04
C ALA A 17 -2.27 4.03 -7.15
N LEU A 18 -2.31 5.01 -6.26
CA LEU A 18 -3.49 5.33 -5.46
C LEU A 18 -4.06 6.66 -5.95
N PRO A 19 -5.40 6.81 -5.99
CA PRO A 19 -5.97 8.13 -6.27
C PRO A 19 -5.37 9.17 -5.32
N SER A 20 -4.93 10.28 -5.86
CA SER A 20 -4.26 11.31 -5.05
C SER A 20 -5.17 11.87 -3.95
N GLU A 21 -6.47 11.87 -4.17
CA GLU A 21 -7.46 12.33 -3.17
C GLU A 21 -7.52 11.44 -1.93
N ASP A 22 -7.09 10.16 -2.06
CA ASP A 22 -7.08 9.21 -0.94
C ASP A 22 -5.78 9.26 -0.15
N VAL A 23 -4.74 9.90 -0.69
CA VAL A 23 -3.45 9.98 -0.04
C VAL A 23 -3.45 11.13 0.98
N PHE A 24 -3.10 10.79 2.21
CA PHE A 24 -3.00 11.76 3.28
C PHE A 24 -1.62 12.44 3.31
N ARG A 25 -0.56 11.64 3.23
CA ARG A 25 0.81 12.15 3.35
C ARG A 25 1.82 11.12 2.85
N VAL A 26 2.94 11.61 2.36
CA VAL A 26 4.14 10.81 2.09
C VAL A 26 5.24 11.35 3.00
N SER A 27 5.95 10.46 3.68
CA SER A 27 7.05 10.88 4.56
C SER A 27 8.23 9.92 4.42
N PRO A 28 9.45 10.36 4.80
CA PRO A 28 10.57 9.42 4.89
C PRO A 28 10.25 8.31 5.86
N ALA A 29 10.75 7.10 5.59
CA ALA A 29 10.62 5.99 6.51
C ALA A 29 11.38 6.32 7.81
N ALA A 30 10.80 5.91 8.92
CA ALA A 30 11.34 6.15 10.25
C ALA A 30 11.16 4.89 11.08
N GLU A 31 11.80 4.87 12.25
CA GLU A 31 11.66 3.76 13.17
C GLU A 31 10.22 3.55 13.57
N LEU A 32 9.77 2.30 13.52
CA LEU A 32 8.42 1.90 13.87
C LEU A 32 8.40 1.25 15.25
N LEU A 33 7.35 1.55 16.01
CA LEU A 33 7.09 0.88 17.26
C LEU A 33 6.49 -0.50 16.97
N GLU A 34 7.18 -1.56 17.40
CA GLU A 34 6.70 -2.91 17.18
C GLU A 34 5.44 -3.21 17.99
N VAL A 35 4.54 -3.98 17.39
CA VAL A 35 3.30 -4.43 18.02
C VAL A 35 3.23 -5.95 17.86
N PRO A 36 3.64 -6.72 18.91
CA PRO A 36 3.75 -8.18 18.79
C PRO A 36 2.45 -8.89 18.42
N GLU A 37 1.31 -8.35 18.82
CA GLU A 37 0.01 -8.95 18.56
C GLU A 37 -0.59 -8.58 17.21
N ALA A 38 0.08 -7.72 16.46
CA ALA A 38 -0.41 -7.28 15.16
C ALA A 38 -0.27 -8.38 14.11
N PRO A 39 -1.12 -8.37 13.07
CA PRO A 39 -0.94 -9.28 11.94
C PRO A 39 0.46 -9.16 11.32
N GLY A 40 0.97 -10.28 10.78
CA GLY A 40 2.36 -10.36 10.31
C GLY A 40 2.74 -9.36 9.20
N PHE A 41 1.77 -8.82 8.46
CA PHE A 41 2.06 -7.83 7.43
C PHE A 41 2.21 -6.41 8.01
N ILE A 42 1.86 -6.19 9.27
CA ILE A 42 2.07 -4.90 9.94
C ILE A 42 3.50 -4.86 10.48
N ARG A 43 4.29 -3.93 9.98
CA ARG A 43 5.68 -3.76 10.43
C ARG A 43 5.76 -3.05 11.76
N GLY A 44 4.80 -2.23 12.09
CA GLY A 44 4.76 -1.50 13.33
C GLY A 44 3.83 -0.31 13.24
N VAL A 45 3.97 0.57 14.20
CA VAL A 45 3.13 1.76 14.36
C VAL A 45 4.03 2.99 14.41
N VAL A 46 3.62 4.03 13.74
CA VAL A 46 4.28 5.33 13.81
C VAL A 46 3.32 6.34 14.46
N ASN A 47 3.88 7.24 15.25
CA ASN A 47 3.11 8.34 15.82
C ASN A 47 3.03 9.48 14.81
N LEU A 48 1.82 9.74 14.33
CA LEU A 48 1.58 10.80 13.37
C LEU A 48 0.72 11.88 14.04
N GLY A 49 1.38 12.86 14.64
CA GLY A 49 0.70 13.95 15.33
C GLY A 49 -0.12 13.50 16.55
N GLY A 50 0.37 12.51 17.30
CA GLY A 50 -0.33 11.95 18.45
C GLY A 50 -1.24 10.78 18.14
N GLU A 51 -1.41 10.45 16.85
CA GLU A 51 -2.21 9.30 16.43
C GLU A 51 -1.29 8.12 16.10
N PRO A 52 -1.54 6.93 16.68
CA PRO A 52 -0.81 5.74 16.27
C PRO A 52 -1.35 5.25 14.92
N VAL A 53 -0.47 5.15 13.94
CA VAL A 53 -0.85 4.74 12.58
C VAL A 53 -0.10 3.47 12.22
N PRO A 54 -0.81 2.39 11.87
CA PRO A 54 -0.15 1.16 11.45
C PRO A 54 0.49 1.31 10.08
N VAL A 55 1.68 0.75 9.93
CA VAL A 55 2.39 0.71 8.64
C VAL A 55 2.51 -0.74 8.20
N ALA A 56 1.94 -1.02 7.04
CA ALA A 56 1.95 -2.35 6.45
C ALA A 56 3.13 -2.52 5.50
N ASP A 57 3.68 -3.73 5.50
CA ASP A 57 4.65 -4.16 4.51
C ASP A 57 3.94 -5.14 3.59
N LEU A 58 3.73 -4.74 2.34
CA LEU A 58 2.98 -5.54 1.39
C LEU A 58 3.84 -6.49 0.57
N ARG A 59 5.14 -6.56 0.83
CA ARG A 59 6.05 -7.40 0.05
C ARG A 59 5.58 -8.85 -0.01
N LYS A 60 5.23 -9.42 1.13
CA LYS A 60 4.77 -10.81 1.19
C LYS A 60 3.48 -11.03 0.40
N LYS A 61 2.53 -10.10 0.50
CA LYS A 61 1.28 -10.18 -0.27
C LYS A 61 1.52 -10.10 -1.76
N GLU A 62 2.56 -9.38 -2.17
CA GLU A 62 2.91 -9.20 -3.57
C GLU A 62 3.91 -10.25 -4.07
N GLY A 63 4.15 -11.30 -3.28
CA GLY A 63 5.04 -12.38 -3.66
C GLY A 63 6.51 -12.07 -3.57
N LEU A 64 6.88 -11.06 -2.81
CA LEU A 64 8.26 -10.66 -2.59
C LEU A 64 8.76 -11.14 -1.25
N SER A 65 10.07 -11.37 -1.15
CA SER A 65 10.68 -11.78 0.11
C SER A 65 10.82 -10.60 1.07
N PHE A 66 10.98 -10.91 2.36
CA PHE A 66 11.23 -9.91 3.39
C PHE A 66 12.51 -9.12 3.09
N ARG A 67 12.47 -7.83 3.41
CA ARG A 67 13.63 -6.93 3.29
C ARG A 67 13.61 -5.96 4.45
N GLU A 68 14.77 -5.69 5.02
CA GLU A 68 14.92 -4.66 6.04
C GLU A 68 14.58 -3.29 5.45
N MET A 69 14.03 -2.42 6.30
CA MET A 69 13.71 -1.06 5.93
C MET A 69 14.99 -0.25 5.70
N GLU A 70 15.02 0.52 4.62
CA GLU A 70 16.17 1.35 4.26
C GLU A 70 15.86 2.83 4.42
N LEU A 71 16.90 3.65 4.54
CA LEU A 71 16.74 5.10 4.70
C LEU A 71 16.07 5.76 3.51
N SER A 72 16.20 5.18 2.33
CA SER A 72 15.56 5.68 1.11
C SER A 72 14.07 5.32 1.02
N ASP A 73 13.59 4.43 1.86
CA ASP A 73 12.18 4.03 1.86
C ASP A 73 11.28 5.19 2.29
N ARG A 74 10.01 5.08 1.92
CA ARG A 74 8.99 6.08 2.23
C ARG A 74 7.78 5.41 2.85
N PHE A 75 7.06 6.15 3.70
CA PHE A 75 5.73 5.77 4.14
C PHE A 75 4.71 6.53 3.31
N VAL A 76 3.74 5.81 2.76
CA VAL A 76 2.61 6.40 2.08
C VAL A 76 1.39 6.22 2.99
N PHE A 77 0.84 7.33 3.48
CA PHE A 77 -0.32 7.30 4.38
C PHE A 77 -1.58 7.60 3.61
N PHE A 78 -2.62 6.85 3.89
CA PHE A 78 -3.92 6.99 3.24
C PHE A 78 -5.02 6.52 4.19
N ARG A 79 -6.28 6.82 3.84
CA ARG A 79 -7.41 6.36 4.62
C ARG A 79 -8.06 5.16 3.94
N SER A 80 -8.33 4.13 4.74
CA SER A 80 -9.05 2.94 4.31
C SER A 80 -10.22 2.74 5.25
N GLY A 81 -11.45 2.85 4.73
CA GLY A 81 -12.63 2.73 5.56
C GLY A 81 -12.71 3.74 6.70
N GLY A 82 -12.16 4.94 6.50
CA GLY A 82 -12.11 5.98 7.53
C GLY A 82 -10.93 5.87 8.49
N THR A 83 -10.15 4.80 8.41
CA THR A 83 -8.99 4.57 9.27
C THR A 83 -7.71 4.97 8.55
N LEU A 84 -6.87 5.73 9.22
CA LEU A 84 -5.58 6.15 8.68
C LEU A 84 -4.59 4.99 8.76
N CYS A 85 -3.99 4.67 7.64
CA CYS A 85 -3.03 3.58 7.50
C CYS A 85 -1.82 4.05 6.70
N GLY A 86 -0.74 3.29 6.76
CA GLY A 86 0.43 3.53 5.94
C GLY A 86 0.94 2.26 5.30
N VAL A 87 1.64 2.40 4.19
CA VAL A 87 2.38 1.31 3.57
C VAL A 87 3.82 1.72 3.37
N LEU A 88 4.70 0.74 3.41
CA LEU A 88 6.13 0.93 3.15
C LEU A 88 6.37 0.84 1.65
N ALA A 89 6.87 1.90 1.06
CA ALA A 89 7.21 1.98 -0.35
C ALA A 89 8.72 2.12 -0.52
N GLU A 90 9.28 1.46 -1.52
CA GLU A 90 10.72 1.57 -1.80
C GLU A 90 11.06 2.87 -2.51
N SER A 91 10.14 3.35 -3.34
CA SER A 91 10.28 4.66 -3.99
C SER A 91 8.92 5.27 -4.28
N VAL A 92 8.89 6.58 -4.38
CA VAL A 92 7.69 7.34 -4.72
C VAL A 92 8.03 8.23 -5.91
N GLU A 93 7.31 8.07 -7.01
CA GLU A 93 7.54 8.87 -8.20
C GLU A 93 6.85 10.24 -8.15
N GLY A 94 5.84 10.37 -7.28
CA GLY A 94 5.05 11.57 -7.16
C GLY A 94 3.65 11.42 -7.73
N VAL A 95 3.00 12.54 -7.96
CA VAL A 95 1.63 12.56 -8.49
C VAL A 95 1.68 12.65 -10.00
N LEU A 96 1.06 11.68 -10.67
CA LEU A 96 1.01 11.61 -12.13
C LEU A 96 -0.45 11.58 -12.59
N ASP A 97 -0.69 12.19 -13.74
CA ASP A 97 -2.00 12.11 -14.40
C ASP A 97 -2.00 10.86 -15.30
N LEU A 98 -2.89 9.95 -15.01
CA LEU A 98 -2.98 8.66 -15.69
C LEU A 98 -4.38 8.41 -16.23
N VAL A 99 -4.46 7.61 -17.29
CA VAL A 99 -5.72 7.12 -17.84
C VAL A 99 -5.88 5.66 -17.43
N PRO A 100 -6.78 5.36 -16.49
CA PRO A 100 -7.00 3.97 -16.06
C PRO A 100 -7.65 3.13 -17.14
N GLU A 101 -7.21 1.89 -17.24
CA GLU A 101 -7.81 0.88 -18.10
C GLU A 101 -8.14 -0.37 -17.29
N THR A 102 -9.19 -1.08 -17.66
CA THR A 102 -9.51 -2.36 -17.06
C THR A 102 -9.11 -3.47 -18.01
N VAL A 103 -8.21 -4.34 -17.56
CA VAL A 103 -7.70 -5.43 -18.38
C VAL A 103 -7.86 -6.76 -17.64
N PRO A 104 -7.94 -7.90 -18.36
CA PRO A 104 -7.92 -9.20 -17.70
C PRO A 104 -6.61 -9.45 -16.98
N PHE A 105 -6.65 -10.10 -15.83
CA PHE A 105 -5.42 -10.49 -15.12
C PHE A 105 -4.49 -11.31 -16.01
N SER A 106 -5.05 -12.15 -16.87
CA SER A 106 -4.27 -13.00 -17.77
C SER A 106 -3.34 -12.22 -18.70
N SER A 107 -3.67 -10.96 -19.01
CA SER A 107 -2.82 -10.13 -19.87
C SER A 107 -1.61 -9.56 -19.16
N LEU A 108 -1.59 -9.56 -17.83
CA LEU A 108 -0.50 -9.03 -17.01
C LEU A 108 0.39 -10.14 -16.45
N LEU A 109 -0.06 -11.38 -16.52
CA LEU A 109 0.58 -12.45 -15.80
C LEU A 109 1.74 -13.06 -16.50
N VAL A 110 2.82 -13.04 -15.79
CA VAL A 110 4.03 -13.77 -16.10
C VAL A 110 4.14 -15.04 -15.28
N ARG A 111 3.22 -15.27 -14.36
CA ARG A 111 3.25 -16.50 -13.55
C ARG A 111 2.72 -17.68 -14.31
N GLN A 112 3.59 -18.66 -14.50
CA GLN A 112 3.19 -19.96 -15.05
C GLN A 112 2.30 -20.66 -14.03
N GLY A 113 1.13 -21.05 -14.46
CA GLY A 113 0.37 -22.06 -13.78
C GLY A 113 -0.99 -21.71 -13.22
N ASP A 114 -1.28 -20.46 -12.95
CA ASP A 114 -2.58 -20.10 -12.39
C ASP A 114 -3.28 -19.00 -13.20
N PRO A 115 -4.33 -19.38 -13.96
CA PRO A 115 -5.20 -18.37 -14.52
C PRO A 115 -5.96 -17.71 -13.39
N LEU A 116 -5.58 -16.49 -13.01
CA LEU A 116 -6.36 -15.71 -12.07
C LEU A 116 -7.60 -15.18 -12.77
N PRO A 117 -8.80 -15.55 -12.32
CA PRO A 117 -10.02 -14.98 -12.87
C PRO A 117 -10.13 -13.52 -12.44
N GLY A 118 -10.75 -12.73 -13.28
CA GLY A 118 -11.05 -11.37 -12.96
C GLY A 118 -10.29 -10.34 -13.79
N THR A 119 -10.52 -9.09 -13.43
CA THR A 119 -9.93 -7.94 -14.11
C THR A 119 -9.17 -7.07 -13.12
N VAL A 120 -8.25 -6.28 -13.64
CA VAL A 120 -7.45 -5.36 -12.84
C VAL A 120 -7.42 -4.01 -13.55
N ARG A 121 -7.43 -2.93 -12.78
CA ARG A 121 -7.24 -1.59 -13.32
C ARG A 121 -5.76 -1.28 -13.38
N VAL A 122 -5.35 -0.80 -14.54
CA VAL A 122 -3.94 -0.46 -14.79
C VAL A 122 -3.83 0.83 -15.55
N ALA A 123 -2.65 1.43 -15.53
CA ALA A 123 -2.23 2.46 -16.47
C ALA A 123 -0.87 2.07 -17.00
N TYR A 124 -0.58 2.45 -18.23
CA TYR A 124 0.72 2.16 -18.83
C TYR A 124 1.56 3.43 -18.84
N GLY A 125 2.76 3.32 -18.27
CA GLY A 125 3.75 4.39 -18.33
C GLY A 125 4.53 4.36 -19.64
N GLU A 126 5.17 5.49 -19.97
CA GLU A 126 5.89 5.63 -21.23
C GLU A 126 7.11 4.70 -21.36
N GLU A 127 7.70 4.29 -20.26
CA GLU A 127 8.97 3.56 -20.30
C GLU A 127 8.91 2.09 -19.96
N SER A 128 7.92 1.61 -19.25
CA SER A 128 7.87 0.18 -18.94
C SER A 128 6.68 -0.23 -18.13
N GLY A 129 5.99 -1.22 -18.61
CA GLY A 129 5.10 -2.04 -17.82
C GLY A 129 3.87 -1.34 -17.27
N ALA A 130 3.05 -2.13 -16.67
CA ALA A 130 1.79 -1.68 -16.11
C ALA A 130 1.97 -1.07 -14.71
N ILE A 131 1.26 0.01 -14.46
CA ILE A 131 1.09 0.56 -13.13
C ILE A 131 -0.22 0.00 -12.60
N LEU A 132 -0.17 -0.68 -11.47
CA LEU A 132 -1.36 -1.31 -10.88
C LEU A 132 -2.14 -0.27 -10.09
N ILE A 133 -3.35 0.04 -10.54
CA ILE A 133 -4.20 1.00 -9.86
C ILE A 133 -4.99 0.28 -8.78
N ARG A 134 -4.88 0.79 -7.56
CA ARG A 134 -5.55 0.21 -6.39
C ARG A 134 -6.37 1.27 -5.67
N SER A 135 -7.49 0.86 -5.09
CA SER A 135 -8.14 1.65 -4.06
C SER A 135 -7.40 1.40 -2.74
N PRO A 136 -7.55 2.28 -1.73
CA PRO A 136 -6.96 2.00 -0.42
C PRO A 136 -7.34 0.64 0.15
N GLU A 137 -8.61 0.25 0.01
CA GLU A 137 -9.10 -1.04 0.49
C GLU A 137 -8.45 -2.21 -0.25
N ASN A 138 -8.33 -2.09 -1.57
CA ASN A 138 -7.72 -3.14 -2.38
C ASN A 138 -6.21 -3.25 -2.18
N LEU A 139 -5.56 -2.12 -1.88
CA LEU A 139 -4.13 -2.12 -1.64
C LEU A 139 -3.78 -2.95 -0.39
N LEU A 140 -4.51 -2.77 0.68
CA LEU A 140 -4.30 -3.51 1.91
C LEU A 140 -4.87 -4.92 1.83
N SER A 141 -5.99 -5.11 1.11
CA SER A 141 -6.72 -6.38 1.01
C SER A 141 -6.95 -7.02 2.38
N LEU A 142 -7.32 -6.18 3.36
CA LEU A 142 -7.59 -6.66 4.71
C LEU A 142 -8.94 -7.36 4.79
N THR A 143 -8.97 -8.49 5.46
CA THR A 143 -10.22 -9.15 5.81
C THR A 143 -10.87 -8.42 6.99
N GLU A 144 -12.17 -8.65 7.19
CA GLU A 144 -12.87 -8.08 8.34
C GLU A 144 -12.23 -8.52 9.66
N GLU A 145 -11.77 -9.76 9.73
CA GLU A 145 -11.08 -10.29 10.91
C GLU A 145 -9.79 -9.53 11.19
N GLU A 146 -9.00 -9.25 10.16
CA GLU A 146 -7.76 -8.50 10.30
C GLU A 146 -8.01 -7.07 10.77
N LEU A 147 -9.06 -6.43 10.26
CA LEU A 147 -9.45 -5.09 10.69
C LEU A 147 -9.87 -5.08 12.16
N LEU A 148 -10.65 -6.07 12.59
CA LEU A 148 -11.07 -6.19 13.97
C LEU A 148 -9.88 -6.46 14.90
N CYS A 149 -8.86 -7.16 14.44
CA CYS A 149 -7.66 -7.41 15.22
C CYS A 149 -6.81 -6.15 15.41
N LEU A 150 -6.85 -5.22 14.47
CA LEU A 150 -6.06 -3.99 14.57
C LEU A 150 -6.62 -3.00 15.60
N GLU A 151 -7.92 -2.90 15.71
CA GLU A 151 -8.54 -1.87 16.53
C GLU A 151 -8.18 -1.94 18.02
N PRO A 152 -8.24 -3.11 18.68
CA PRO A 152 -7.80 -3.20 20.08
C PRO A 152 -6.32 -2.87 20.26
N VAL A 153 -5.47 -3.30 19.33
CA VAL A 153 -4.04 -3.03 19.38
C VAL A 153 -3.77 -1.53 19.25
N MET A 154 -4.45 -0.86 18.32
CA MET A 154 -4.30 0.57 18.12
C MET A 154 -4.79 1.37 19.34
N SER A 155 -5.89 0.96 19.95
CA SER A 155 -6.40 1.60 21.17
C SER A 155 -5.41 1.51 22.33
N ALA A 156 -4.82 0.34 22.53
CA ALA A 156 -3.81 0.14 23.57
C ALA A 156 -2.57 1.01 23.34
N ARG A 157 -2.13 1.15 22.09
CA ARG A 157 -0.98 1.99 21.75
C ARG A 157 -1.30 3.47 21.87
N ARG A 158 -2.51 3.87 21.60
CA ARG A 158 -2.95 5.26 21.79
C ARG A 158 -2.84 5.69 23.24
N GLU A 159 -3.16 4.80 24.17
CA GLU A 159 -3.00 5.07 25.60
C GLU A 159 -1.52 5.18 26.01
N ALA A 160 -0.64 4.48 25.32
CA ALA A 160 0.79 4.48 25.58
C ALA A 160 1.52 5.70 24.99
N LEU A 161 0.91 6.38 24.06
CA LEU A 161 1.47 7.58 23.46
C LEU A 161 1.20 8.82 24.30
#